data_7ec601231ff8a949a5b9357806187ca5
#
_entry.id   7ec601231ff8a949a5b9357806187ca5
#
_cell.length_a   1.000
_cell.length_b   1.000
_cell.length_c   1.000
_cell.angle_alpha   90.00
_cell.angle_beta   90.00
_cell.angle_gamma   90.00
#
_symmetry.space_group_name_H-M   'P 1'
#
loop_
_entity.id
_entity.type
_entity.pdbx_description
1 polymer ?
#
loop_
_entity_poly.entity_id
_entity_poly.type
_entity_poly.pdbx_seq_one_letter_code
_entity_poly.pdbx_strand_id
1 'polypeptide(L)'
;MAPSKRIFVLIVFLAVGAFCYQKSKSVEGFSEDKIASRLPVYPQWTIPATESATESAQVKEILKSRFTYLGEGAQAFAFESQDGKYVLKFFKMRRFYPSMADYLCPHVVRRRMKNLRWVFNGYKIAYDNFRQDTGLVFIHLAKTEHLKQNVLLVDDKGIEHQIDLDKTEFVLQEKAELLFDRLAKLQKAGDQEGVQKSITAVLELVKRRIDRGYADRDRGVSNNYGFVGDRAIQIDIGRLYKGVKAGQYEHVQQRIQRWQKEDQILTHVN
;
A
#
# COMPACT_ATOMS: atom_id res chain seq x y z
N MET A 1 56.48 3.07 4.26
CA MET A 1 55.35 3.44 3.37
C MET A 1 54.37 4.32 4.11
N ALA A 2 54.16 5.49 3.60
CA ALA A 2 53.60 6.61 4.33
C ALA A 2 52.17 6.39 4.85
N PRO A 3 51.92 6.78 6.10
CA PRO A 3 50.55 6.73 6.69
C PRO A 3 49.51 7.57 5.92
N SER A 4 49.95 8.51 5.10
CA SER A 4 49.09 9.42 4.32
C SER A 4 48.18 8.74 3.29
N LYS A 5 48.63 7.67 2.62
CA LYS A 5 47.83 6.99 1.60
C LYS A 5 46.65 6.20 2.21
N ARG A 6 46.84 5.59 3.40
CA ARG A 6 45.77 4.87 4.11
C ARG A 6 44.73 5.82 4.68
N ILE A 7 45.17 6.97 5.20
CA ILE A 7 44.29 8.01 5.72
C ILE A 7 43.47 8.63 4.55
N PHE A 8 44.09 8.90 3.40
CA PHE A 8 43.40 9.42 2.22
C PHE A 8 42.33 8.46 1.71
N VAL A 9 42.63 7.17 1.61
CA VAL A 9 41.66 6.14 1.21
C VAL A 9 40.50 6.06 2.21
N LEU A 10 40.77 6.14 3.50
CA LEU A 10 39.72 6.12 4.53
C LEU A 10 38.80 7.35 4.44
N ILE A 11 39.38 8.54 4.21
CA ILE A 11 38.62 9.79 4.04
C ILE A 11 37.74 9.72 2.78
N VAL A 12 38.22 9.15 1.69
CA VAL A 12 37.45 8.97 0.46
C VAL A 12 36.29 7.99 0.71
N PHE A 13 36.51 6.88 1.41
CA PHE A 13 35.43 5.95 1.77
C PHE A 13 34.40 6.57 2.70
N LEU A 14 34.81 7.38 3.68
CA LEU A 14 33.92 8.10 4.56
C LEU A 14 33.13 9.18 3.82
N ALA A 15 33.76 9.91 2.90
CA ALA A 15 33.10 10.93 2.07
C ALA A 15 32.09 10.29 1.10
N VAL A 16 32.43 9.18 0.45
CA VAL A 16 31.53 8.41 -0.40
C VAL A 16 30.39 7.82 0.43
N GLY A 17 30.68 7.28 1.61
CA GLY A 17 29.67 6.77 2.54
C GLY A 17 28.72 7.87 3.03
N ALA A 18 29.24 9.05 3.40
CA ALA A 18 28.46 10.20 3.79
C ALA A 18 27.61 10.77 2.62
N PHE A 19 28.18 10.81 1.41
CA PHE A 19 27.47 11.22 0.19
C PHE A 19 26.35 10.24 -0.16
N CYS A 20 26.59 8.93 -0.08
CA CYS A 20 25.58 7.91 -0.28
C CYS A 20 24.50 7.96 0.81
N TYR A 21 24.88 8.23 2.06
CA TYR A 21 23.94 8.41 3.18
C TYR A 21 23.10 9.67 3.03
N GLN A 22 23.71 10.81 2.66
CA GLN A 22 22.98 12.05 2.36
C GLN A 22 22.06 11.88 1.16
N LYS A 23 22.52 11.23 0.08
CA LYS A 23 21.69 10.94 -1.08
C LYS A 23 20.55 9.96 -0.75
N SER A 24 20.75 9.05 0.19
CA SER A 24 19.71 8.17 0.73
C SER A 24 18.65 8.93 1.54
N LYS A 25 19.05 9.95 2.33
CA LYS A 25 18.14 10.82 3.08
C LYS A 25 17.46 11.90 2.24
N SER A 26 18.11 12.40 1.18
CA SER A 26 17.57 13.47 0.33
C SER A 26 16.44 13.01 -0.60
N VAL A 27 15.95 11.78 -0.43
CA VAL A 27 14.94 11.15 -1.29
C VAL A 27 13.69 10.78 -0.50
N GLU A 28 13.31 11.57 0.50
CA GLU A 28 11.96 11.52 1.08
C GLU A 28 10.98 12.23 0.14
N GLY A 29 9.70 11.75 0.15
CA GLY A 29 8.65 12.27 -0.72
C GLY A 29 8.55 11.56 -2.08
N PHE A 30 7.58 11.98 -2.87
CA PHE A 30 7.28 11.42 -4.19
C PHE A 30 8.27 11.89 -5.26
N SER A 31 8.55 11.03 -6.23
CA SER A 31 9.11 11.39 -7.55
C SER A 31 8.78 10.31 -8.58
N GLU A 32 8.66 10.68 -9.84
CA GLU A 32 8.27 9.77 -10.93
C GLU A 32 9.23 8.60 -11.09
N ASP A 33 10.54 8.80 -10.93
CA ASP A 33 11.51 7.70 -11.03
C ASP A 33 11.34 6.63 -9.95
N LYS A 34 10.69 6.93 -8.84
CA LYS A 34 10.43 5.94 -7.79
C LYS A 34 9.31 4.97 -8.14
N ILE A 35 8.40 5.39 -9.02
CA ILE A 35 7.29 4.59 -9.52
C ILE A 35 7.53 4.07 -10.94
N ALA A 36 8.57 4.56 -11.64
CA ALA A 36 8.91 4.14 -13.00
C ALA A 36 9.18 2.63 -13.06
N SER A 37 8.34 1.92 -13.82
CA SER A 37 8.42 0.48 -13.98
C SER A 37 9.46 0.08 -15.02
N ARG A 38 10.29 -0.91 -14.65
CA ARG A 38 11.20 -1.62 -15.54
C ARG A 38 10.87 -3.10 -15.62
N LEU A 39 9.72 -3.49 -15.07
CA LEU A 39 9.31 -4.88 -15.06
C LEU A 39 8.93 -5.33 -16.48
N PRO A 40 9.27 -6.55 -16.86
CA PRO A 40 8.66 -7.18 -18.03
C PRO A 40 7.17 -7.43 -17.76
N VAL A 41 6.40 -7.58 -18.81
CA VAL A 41 5.00 -7.99 -18.71
C VAL A 41 4.92 -9.43 -18.20
N TYR A 42 4.25 -9.63 -17.08
CA TYR A 42 4.00 -10.96 -16.51
C TYR A 42 2.53 -11.33 -16.73
N PRO A 43 2.22 -12.35 -17.55
CA PRO A 43 0.84 -12.71 -17.89
C PRO A 43 -0.07 -12.97 -16.68
N GLN A 44 0.49 -13.54 -15.60
CA GLN A 44 -0.26 -13.84 -14.37
C GLN A 44 -0.79 -12.61 -13.64
N TRP A 45 -0.25 -11.42 -13.92
CA TRP A 45 -0.67 -10.14 -13.31
C TRP A 45 -1.44 -9.25 -14.28
N THR A 46 -1.56 -9.65 -15.53
CA THR A 46 -2.37 -8.93 -16.51
C THR A 46 -3.84 -9.14 -16.21
N ILE A 47 -4.60 -8.06 -16.19
CA ILE A 47 -6.06 -8.10 -16.12
C ILE A 47 -6.59 -8.24 -17.55
N PRO A 48 -7.40 -9.24 -17.86
CA PRO A 48 -8.00 -9.36 -19.20
C PRO A 48 -8.84 -8.11 -19.54
N ALA A 49 -8.77 -7.66 -20.78
CA ALA A 49 -9.56 -6.54 -21.29
C ALA A 49 -11.08 -6.82 -21.33
N THR A 50 -11.50 -8.02 -20.98
CA THR A 50 -12.89 -8.51 -20.94
C THR A 50 -13.67 -8.12 -19.70
N GLU A 51 -13.09 -7.33 -18.77
CA GLU A 51 -13.91 -6.70 -17.75
C GLU A 51 -14.93 -5.77 -18.41
N SER A 52 -16.15 -5.76 -17.88
CA SER A 52 -17.31 -5.09 -18.50
C SER A 52 -16.95 -3.67 -18.99
N ALA A 53 -17.39 -3.32 -20.18
CA ALA A 53 -17.15 -1.99 -20.76
C ALA A 53 -17.61 -0.86 -19.80
N THR A 54 -18.62 -1.13 -18.97
CA THR A 54 -19.14 -0.23 -17.95
C THR A 54 -18.13 -0.01 -16.81
N GLU A 55 -17.52 -1.06 -16.29
CA GLU A 55 -16.48 -0.94 -15.24
C GLU A 55 -15.26 -0.18 -15.76
N SER A 56 -14.84 -0.48 -16.99
CA SER A 56 -13.75 0.23 -17.65
C SER A 56 -14.04 1.72 -17.82
N ALA A 57 -15.27 2.09 -18.18
CA ALA A 57 -15.70 3.49 -18.31
C ALA A 57 -15.71 4.21 -16.95
N GLN A 58 -16.23 3.56 -15.91
CA GLN A 58 -16.24 4.10 -14.55
C GLN A 58 -14.82 4.33 -14.01
N VAL A 59 -13.94 3.38 -14.18
CA VAL A 59 -12.52 3.51 -13.76
C VAL A 59 -11.86 4.67 -14.49
N LYS A 60 -12.06 4.77 -15.82
CA LYS A 60 -11.53 5.88 -16.62
C LYS A 60 -12.04 7.24 -16.14
N GLU A 61 -13.31 7.33 -15.76
CA GLU A 61 -13.88 8.57 -15.25
C GLU A 61 -13.25 8.98 -13.91
N ILE A 62 -13.10 8.04 -12.98
CA ILE A 62 -12.43 8.29 -11.70
C ILE A 62 -10.98 8.77 -11.94
N LEU A 63 -10.25 8.15 -12.86
CA LEU A 63 -8.86 8.45 -13.15
C LEU A 63 -8.64 9.79 -13.89
N LYS A 64 -9.69 10.46 -14.38
CA LYS A 64 -9.63 11.85 -14.87
C LYS A 64 -9.49 12.86 -13.73
N SER A 65 -9.84 12.47 -12.50
CA SER A 65 -9.73 13.33 -11.32
C SER A 65 -8.28 13.73 -11.07
N ARG A 66 -8.09 14.89 -10.45
CA ARG A 66 -6.80 15.26 -9.83
C ARG A 66 -6.63 14.46 -8.55
N PHE A 67 -5.42 13.93 -8.34
CA PHE A 67 -5.07 13.18 -7.14
C PHE A 67 -3.98 13.91 -6.36
N THR A 68 -4.20 14.14 -5.07
CA THR A 68 -3.26 14.84 -4.18
C THR A 68 -2.58 13.85 -3.24
N TYR A 69 -1.30 14.07 -2.97
CA TYR A 69 -0.52 13.22 -2.08
C TYR A 69 -1.18 13.09 -0.71
N LEU A 70 -1.44 11.84 -0.33
CA LEU A 70 -2.06 11.48 0.95
C LEU A 70 -1.01 10.97 1.95
N GLY A 71 0.04 10.31 1.43
CA GLY A 71 1.08 9.73 2.25
C GLY A 71 1.81 8.60 1.56
N GLU A 72 2.72 7.97 2.30
CA GLU A 72 3.49 6.83 1.80
C GLU A 72 3.60 5.71 2.82
N GLY A 73 3.46 4.48 2.33
CA GLY A 73 3.73 3.28 3.10
C GLY A 73 5.07 2.65 2.71
N ALA A 74 5.33 1.48 3.27
CA ALA A 74 6.54 0.72 2.97
C ALA A 74 6.67 0.36 1.48
N GLN A 75 5.56 0.18 0.76
CA GLN A 75 5.52 -0.41 -0.59
C GLN A 75 4.99 0.54 -1.66
N ALA A 76 4.22 1.56 -1.30
CA ALA A 76 3.55 2.44 -2.24
C ALA A 76 3.46 3.88 -1.73
N PHE A 77 3.29 4.80 -2.68
CA PHE A 77 2.77 6.15 -2.47
C PHE A 77 1.26 6.11 -2.64
N ALA A 78 0.54 6.87 -1.84
CA ALA A 78 -0.91 6.99 -1.88
C ALA A 78 -1.31 8.43 -2.20
N PHE A 79 -2.27 8.57 -3.11
CA PHE A 79 -2.83 9.85 -3.53
C PHE A 79 -4.35 9.78 -3.42
N GLU A 80 -4.96 10.82 -2.88
CA GLU A 80 -6.39 10.95 -2.71
C GLU A 80 -7.02 11.66 -3.91
N SER A 81 -8.15 11.13 -4.42
CA SER A 81 -8.94 11.81 -5.45
C SER A 81 -9.53 13.13 -4.93
N GLN A 82 -9.77 14.07 -5.84
CA GLN A 82 -10.31 15.40 -5.50
C GLN A 82 -11.65 15.35 -4.75
N ASP A 83 -12.49 14.34 -5.02
CA ASP A 83 -13.77 14.13 -4.35
C ASP A 83 -13.65 13.39 -2.99
N GLY A 84 -12.44 13.01 -2.60
CA GLY A 84 -12.15 12.33 -1.35
C GLY A 84 -12.64 10.88 -1.28
N LYS A 85 -13.10 10.27 -2.39
CA LYS A 85 -13.71 8.94 -2.37
C LYS A 85 -12.76 7.81 -2.70
N TYR A 86 -11.63 8.10 -3.36
CA TYR A 86 -10.71 7.09 -3.87
C TYR A 86 -9.28 7.39 -3.45
N VAL A 87 -8.49 6.33 -3.39
CA VAL A 87 -7.03 6.38 -3.21
C VAL A 87 -6.38 5.66 -4.37
N LEU A 88 -5.47 6.36 -5.06
CA LEU A 88 -4.62 5.83 -6.10
C LEU A 88 -3.25 5.53 -5.50
N LYS A 89 -2.81 4.27 -5.56
CA LYS A 89 -1.54 3.81 -4.98
C LYS A 89 -0.56 3.43 -6.07
N PHE A 90 0.62 4.05 -6.08
CA PHE A 90 1.73 3.71 -6.97
C PHE A 90 2.82 2.97 -6.22
N PHE A 91 3.28 1.86 -6.76
CA PHE A 91 4.30 1.05 -6.11
C PHE A 91 5.68 1.71 -6.14
N LYS A 92 6.42 1.62 -5.04
CA LYS A 92 7.83 2.05 -4.94
C LYS A 92 8.73 1.04 -5.65
N MET A 93 8.89 1.18 -6.97
CA MET A 93 9.52 0.18 -7.84
C MET A 93 10.95 -0.14 -7.45
N ARG A 94 11.70 0.79 -6.84
CA ARG A 94 13.04 0.52 -6.29
C ARG A 94 13.08 -0.58 -5.22
N ARG A 95 11.94 -0.85 -4.55
CA ARG A 95 11.85 -1.96 -3.58
C ARG A 95 11.70 -3.32 -4.21
N PHE A 96 11.21 -3.34 -5.44
CA PHE A 96 10.87 -4.56 -6.16
C PHE A 96 11.90 -4.86 -7.24
N TYR A 97 12.45 -3.85 -7.90
CA TYR A 97 13.40 -4.02 -8.98
C TYR A 97 14.85 -3.94 -8.47
N PRO A 98 15.71 -4.93 -8.82
CA PRO A 98 17.12 -4.89 -8.48
C PRO A 98 17.84 -3.72 -9.20
N SER A 99 18.66 -2.99 -8.47
CA SER A 99 19.62 -2.07 -9.07
C SER A 99 20.80 -2.84 -9.69
N MET A 100 21.58 -2.19 -10.54
CA MET A 100 22.81 -2.82 -11.09
C MET A 100 23.74 -3.33 -9.99
N ALA A 101 23.88 -2.58 -8.88
CA ALA A 101 24.69 -3.01 -7.74
C ALA A 101 24.13 -4.25 -7.03
N ASP A 102 22.82 -4.46 -7.03
CA ASP A 102 22.19 -5.62 -6.38
C ASP A 102 22.55 -6.94 -7.08
N TYR A 103 22.91 -6.91 -8.38
CA TYR A 103 23.34 -8.11 -9.11
C TYR A 103 24.67 -8.66 -8.62
N LEU A 104 25.49 -7.88 -7.92
CA LEU A 104 26.66 -8.37 -7.19
C LEU A 104 26.29 -9.20 -5.95
N CYS A 105 25.02 -9.13 -5.51
CA CYS A 105 24.51 -9.80 -4.33
C CYS A 105 23.24 -10.62 -4.65
N PRO A 106 23.36 -11.85 -5.17
CA PRO A 106 22.22 -12.65 -5.66
C PRO A 106 21.08 -12.85 -4.63
N HIS A 107 21.40 -12.84 -3.34
CA HIS A 107 20.40 -12.92 -2.28
C HIS A 107 19.50 -11.69 -2.20
N VAL A 108 20.03 -10.50 -2.51
CA VAL A 108 19.26 -9.23 -2.55
C VAL A 108 18.29 -9.26 -3.72
N VAL A 109 18.76 -9.66 -4.90
CA VAL A 109 17.91 -9.83 -6.11
C VAL A 109 16.77 -10.78 -5.80
N ARG A 110 17.07 -11.96 -5.24
CA ARG A 110 16.07 -12.98 -4.90
C ARG A 110 15.04 -12.45 -3.88
N ARG A 111 15.49 -11.70 -2.88
CA ARG A 111 14.60 -11.09 -1.88
C ARG A 111 13.67 -10.05 -2.50
N ARG A 112 14.16 -9.17 -3.40
CA ARG A 112 13.34 -8.18 -4.10
C ARG A 112 12.28 -8.83 -4.98
N MET A 113 12.69 -9.81 -5.79
CA MET A 113 11.75 -10.55 -6.66
C MET A 113 10.71 -11.35 -5.86
N LYS A 114 11.10 -11.92 -4.72
CA LYS A 114 10.17 -12.60 -3.81
C LYS A 114 9.15 -11.60 -3.23
N ASN A 115 9.60 -10.41 -2.83
CA ASN A 115 8.73 -9.36 -2.31
C ASN A 115 7.75 -8.86 -3.39
N LEU A 116 8.21 -8.63 -4.62
CA LEU A 116 7.36 -8.27 -5.76
C LEU A 116 6.24 -9.30 -5.95
N ARG A 117 6.61 -10.60 -6.04
CA ARG A 117 5.63 -11.69 -6.21
C ARG A 117 4.60 -11.72 -5.08
N TRP A 118 5.03 -11.51 -3.84
CA TRP A 118 4.11 -11.49 -2.70
C TRP A 118 3.10 -10.35 -2.81
N VAL A 119 3.58 -9.15 -3.13
CA VAL A 119 2.73 -7.96 -3.20
C VAL A 119 1.76 -8.08 -4.37
N PHE A 120 2.24 -8.36 -5.56
CA PHE A 120 1.40 -8.42 -6.76
C PHE A 120 0.41 -9.59 -6.71
N ASN A 121 0.83 -10.75 -6.23
CA ASN A 121 -0.08 -11.88 -6.01
C ASN A 121 -1.13 -11.55 -4.93
N GLY A 122 -0.75 -10.85 -3.87
CA GLY A 122 -1.69 -10.41 -2.83
C GLY A 122 -2.78 -9.51 -3.40
N TYR A 123 -2.41 -8.50 -4.19
CA TYR A 123 -3.37 -7.63 -4.88
C TYR A 123 -4.23 -8.38 -5.89
N LYS A 124 -3.63 -9.31 -6.67
CA LYS A 124 -4.40 -10.13 -7.62
C LYS A 124 -5.41 -11.02 -6.91
N ILE A 125 -5.02 -11.70 -5.83
CA ILE A 125 -5.93 -12.50 -4.99
C ILE A 125 -7.07 -11.64 -4.44
N ALA A 126 -6.76 -10.46 -3.91
CA ALA A 126 -7.76 -9.57 -3.36
C ALA A 126 -8.75 -9.09 -4.42
N TYR A 127 -8.26 -8.73 -5.60
CA TYR A 127 -9.08 -8.28 -6.71
C TYR A 127 -10.01 -9.37 -7.22
N ASP A 128 -9.50 -10.61 -7.39
CA ASP A 128 -10.27 -11.72 -7.90
C ASP A 128 -11.30 -12.26 -6.89
N ASN A 129 -11.02 -12.15 -5.58
CA ASN A 129 -11.79 -12.87 -4.58
C ASN A 129 -12.42 -11.97 -3.48
N PHE A 130 -11.91 -10.76 -3.27
CA PHE A 130 -12.23 -9.94 -2.10
C PHE A 130 -12.43 -8.46 -2.44
N ARG A 131 -12.90 -8.11 -3.65
CA ARG A 131 -13.09 -6.71 -4.06
C ARG A 131 -13.88 -5.90 -3.04
N GLN A 132 -15.05 -6.40 -2.61
CA GLN A 132 -15.90 -5.73 -1.62
C GLN A 132 -15.24 -5.64 -0.25
N ASP A 133 -14.56 -6.71 0.18
CA ASP A 133 -13.88 -6.78 1.46
C ASP A 133 -12.59 -5.94 1.51
N THR A 134 -12.13 -5.44 0.37
CA THR A 134 -10.90 -4.64 0.25
C THR A 134 -11.14 -3.25 -0.34
N GLY A 135 -12.33 -2.96 -0.84
CA GLY A 135 -12.62 -1.71 -1.55
C GLY A 135 -11.82 -1.52 -2.83
N LEU A 136 -11.25 -2.60 -3.40
CA LEU A 136 -10.51 -2.51 -4.67
C LEU A 136 -11.46 -2.22 -5.82
N VAL A 137 -11.19 -1.12 -6.51
CA VAL A 137 -11.90 -0.71 -7.72
C VAL A 137 -11.19 -1.25 -8.96
N PHE A 138 -9.86 -1.05 -9.02
CA PHE A 138 -9.06 -1.50 -10.16
C PHE A 138 -7.62 -1.78 -9.75
N ILE A 139 -6.97 -2.73 -10.44
CA ILE A 139 -5.54 -2.99 -10.32
C ILE A 139 -4.90 -3.01 -11.71
N HIS A 140 -3.72 -2.39 -11.82
CA HIS A 140 -2.89 -2.41 -13.02
C HIS A 140 -1.49 -2.85 -12.61
N LEU A 141 -1.20 -4.15 -12.74
CA LEU A 141 0.03 -4.77 -12.25
C LEU A 141 0.98 -5.20 -13.38
N ALA A 142 0.66 -4.83 -14.59
CA ALA A 142 1.49 -5.06 -15.77
C ALA A 142 1.24 -3.91 -16.78
N LYS A 143 2.28 -3.51 -17.48
CA LYS A 143 2.18 -2.49 -18.54
C LYS A 143 1.20 -2.91 -19.62
N THR A 144 0.49 -1.95 -20.16
CA THR A 144 -0.49 -2.12 -21.24
C THR A 144 -0.35 -1.04 -22.29
N GLU A 145 -1.24 -1.06 -23.31
CA GLU A 145 -1.36 -0.01 -24.34
C GLU A 145 -2.83 0.38 -24.58
N HIS A 146 -3.73 -0.06 -23.69
CA HIS A 146 -5.17 0.07 -23.91
C HIS A 146 -5.87 1.06 -22.99
N LEU A 147 -5.26 1.48 -21.88
CA LEU A 147 -5.83 2.51 -21.00
C LEU A 147 -5.86 3.85 -21.72
N LYS A 148 -4.75 4.21 -22.39
CA LYS A 148 -4.56 5.46 -23.14
C LYS A 148 -4.93 6.68 -22.32
N GLN A 149 -4.49 6.70 -21.06
CA GLN A 149 -4.86 7.72 -20.09
C GLN A 149 -3.68 8.13 -19.23
N ASN A 150 -3.57 9.43 -19.00
CA ASN A 150 -2.70 10.02 -18.00
C ASN A 150 -3.53 10.42 -16.78
N VAL A 151 -2.89 10.42 -15.62
CA VAL A 151 -3.45 10.96 -14.37
C VAL A 151 -2.61 12.14 -13.89
N LEU A 152 -3.29 13.17 -13.37
CA LEU A 152 -2.65 14.33 -12.74
C LEU A 152 -2.46 14.06 -11.25
N LEU A 153 -1.21 13.98 -10.82
CA LEU A 153 -0.83 13.88 -9.41
C LEU A 153 -0.27 15.21 -8.91
N VAL A 154 -0.55 15.52 -7.65
CA VAL A 154 0.08 16.64 -6.92
C VAL A 154 0.87 16.02 -5.76
N ASP A 155 2.17 16.24 -5.73
CA ASP A 155 3.04 15.66 -4.70
C ASP A 155 2.97 16.40 -3.36
N ASP A 156 3.77 15.95 -2.40
CA ASP A 156 3.89 16.50 -1.04
C ASP A 156 4.46 17.94 -1.02
N LYS A 157 5.00 18.42 -2.14
CA LYS A 157 5.53 19.77 -2.33
C LYS A 157 4.61 20.67 -3.15
N GLY A 158 3.46 20.13 -3.59
CA GLY A 158 2.52 20.84 -4.46
C GLY A 158 2.89 20.84 -5.95
N ILE A 159 3.90 20.03 -6.35
CA ILE A 159 4.32 19.91 -7.76
C ILE A 159 3.37 18.97 -8.49
N GLU A 160 2.98 19.36 -9.69
CA GLU A 160 2.12 18.57 -10.57
C GLU A 160 2.93 17.62 -11.44
N HIS A 161 2.45 16.38 -11.55
CA HIS A 161 3.04 15.32 -12.35
C HIS A 161 1.99 14.67 -13.24
N GLN A 162 2.32 14.46 -14.52
CA GLN A 162 1.47 13.75 -15.47
C GLN A 162 2.00 12.33 -15.66
N ILE A 163 1.27 11.34 -15.12
CA ILE A 163 1.69 9.95 -15.14
C ILE A 163 0.94 9.16 -16.19
N ASP A 164 1.67 8.55 -17.13
CA ASP A 164 1.16 7.61 -18.12
C ASP A 164 0.78 6.28 -17.42
N LEU A 165 -0.52 6.01 -17.35
CA LEU A 165 -1.04 4.85 -16.64
C LEU A 165 -0.77 3.52 -17.35
N ASP A 166 -0.56 3.51 -18.65
CA ASP A 166 -0.18 2.29 -19.37
C ASP A 166 1.25 1.82 -19.02
N LYS A 167 2.12 2.76 -18.60
CA LYS A 167 3.53 2.48 -18.28
C LYS A 167 3.82 2.28 -16.81
N THR A 168 2.81 2.40 -15.95
CA THR A 168 3.01 2.44 -14.49
C THR A 168 2.06 1.47 -13.80
N GLU A 169 2.57 0.64 -12.89
CA GLU A 169 1.74 -0.24 -12.08
C GLU A 169 1.10 0.54 -10.92
N PHE A 170 -0.21 0.39 -10.77
CA PHE A 170 -0.99 1.09 -9.76
C PHE A 170 -2.19 0.29 -9.25
N VAL A 171 -2.79 0.79 -8.18
CA VAL A 171 -4.02 0.27 -7.59
C VAL A 171 -4.95 1.43 -7.31
N LEU A 172 -6.21 1.31 -7.73
CA LEU A 172 -7.30 2.21 -7.38
C LEU A 172 -8.20 1.53 -6.35
N GLN A 173 -8.41 2.18 -5.22
CA GLN A 173 -9.14 1.65 -4.07
C GLN A 173 -10.08 2.72 -3.51
N GLU A 174 -11.23 2.33 -2.95
CA GLU A 174 -12.07 3.24 -2.18
C GLU A 174 -11.30 3.79 -0.97
N LYS A 175 -11.48 5.09 -0.68
CA LYS A 175 -10.89 5.69 0.52
C LYS A 175 -11.66 5.29 1.75
N ALA A 176 -10.96 4.76 2.74
CA ALA A 176 -11.54 4.33 4.01
C ALA A 176 -11.18 5.29 5.15
N GLU A 177 -12.10 5.49 6.07
CA GLU A 177 -11.82 5.95 7.43
C GLU A 177 -11.10 4.85 8.19
N LEU A 178 -9.95 5.13 8.82
CA LEU A 178 -9.18 4.11 9.53
C LEU A 178 -9.97 3.56 10.73
N LEU A 179 -9.77 2.28 11.04
CA LEU A 179 -10.48 1.61 12.14
C LEU A 179 -10.39 2.39 13.45
N PHE A 180 -9.19 2.73 13.89
CA PHE A 180 -9.03 3.36 15.19
C PHE A 180 -9.48 4.82 15.21
N ASP A 181 -9.42 5.54 14.08
CA ASP A 181 -9.97 6.88 13.96
C ASP A 181 -11.51 6.85 14.10
N ARG A 182 -12.16 5.88 13.45
CA ARG A 182 -13.61 5.65 13.60
C ARG A 182 -13.98 5.29 15.04
N LEU A 183 -13.26 4.36 15.66
CA LEU A 183 -13.55 3.95 17.05
C LEU A 183 -13.39 5.12 18.01
N ALA A 184 -12.31 5.92 17.89
CA ALA A 184 -12.10 7.11 18.72
C ALA A 184 -13.21 8.15 18.55
N LYS A 185 -13.66 8.38 17.32
CA LYS A 185 -14.77 9.28 17.01
C LYS A 185 -16.08 8.83 17.63
N LEU A 186 -16.43 7.53 17.50
CA LEU A 186 -17.65 6.96 18.09
C LEU A 186 -17.60 7.00 19.61
N GLN A 187 -16.46 6.67 20.20
CA GLN A 187 -16.26 6.70 21.65
C GLN A 187 -16.41 8.11 22.22
N LYS A 188 -15.81 9.12 21.55
CA LYS A 188 -15.98 10.53 21.91
C LYS A 188 -17.44 11.01 21.80
N ALA A 189 -18.22 10.44 20.88
CA ALA A 189 -19.64 10.71 20.73
C ALA A 189 -20.53 9.93 21.75
N GLY A 190 -19.95 9.05 22.56
CA GLY A 190 -20.70 8.18 23.50
C GLY A 190 -21.43 7.03 22.82
N ASP A 191 -21.20 6.78 21.53
CA ASP A 191 -21.85 5.73 20.73
C ASP A 191 -21.17 4.37 20.94
N GLN A 192 -21.44 3.74 22.09
CA GLN A 192 -20.91 2.43 22.44
C GLN A 192 -21.43 1.32 21.50
N GLU A 193 -22.65 1.45 21.00
CA GLU A 193 -23.23 0.49 20.06
C GLU A 193 -22.48 0.55 18.72
N GLY A 194 -22.20 1.74 18.19
CA GLY A 194 -21.40 1.96 16.99
C GLY A 194 -19.97 1.43 17.13
N VAL A 195 -19.33 1.62 18.30
CA VAL A 195 -18.03 1.02 18.61
C VAL A 195 -18.09 -0.50 18.49
N GLN A 196 -19.07 -1.16 19.17
CA GLN A 196 -19.19 -2.60 19.14
C GLN A 196 -19.53 -3.15 17.75
N LYS A 197 -20.41 -2.48 17.00
CA LYS A 197 -20.71 -2.82 15.60
C LYS A 197 -19.48 -2.75 14.71
N SER A 198 -18.67 -1.69 14.87
CA SER A 198 -17.45 -1.53 14.07
C SER A 198 -16.41 -2.62 14.37
N ILE A 199 -16.21 -2.96 15.63
CA ILE A 199 -15.31 -4.05 16.04
C ILE A 199 -15.77 -5.38 15.44
N THR A 200 -17.05 -5.70 15.60
CA THR A 200 -17.65 -6.92 15.08
C THR A 200 -17.49 -7.02 13.56
N ALA A 201 -17.76 -5.94 12.82
CA ALA A 201 -17.63 -5.90 11.37
C ALA A 201 -16.21 -6.22 10.89
N VAL A 202 -15.16 -5.68 11.56
CA VAL A 202 -13.76 -5.99 11.23
C VAL A 202 -13.41 -7.45 11.58
N LEU A 203 -13.86 -7.97 12.71
CA LEU A 203 -13.60 -9.35 13.10
C LEU A 203 -14.29 -10.34 12.14
N GLU A 204 -15.50 -10.05 11.70
CA GLU A 204 -16.22 -10.83 10.68
C GLU A 204 -15.51 -10.77 9.32
N LEU A 205 -14.98 -9.60 8.92
CA LEU A 205 -14.16 -9.46 7.70
C LEU A 205 -12.96 -10.40 7.75
N VAL A 206 -12.22 -10.43 8.87
CA VAL A 206 -11.07 -11.31 9.07
C VAL A 206 -11.51 -12.78 9.03
N LYS A 207 -12.62 -13.11 9.69
CA LYS A 207 -13.17 -14.47 9.73
C LYS A 207 -13.56 -14.96 8.33
N ARG A 208 -14.31 -14.15 7.54
CA ARG A 208 -14.69 -14.49 6.16
C ARG A 208 -13.48 -14.83 5.30
N ARG A 209 -12.39 -14.06 5.44
CA ARG A 209 -11.12 -14.32 4.72
C ARG A 209 -10.53 -15.68 5.11
N ILE A 210 -10.45 -15.98 6.41
CA ILE A 210 -9.92 -17.24 6.97
C ILE A 210 -10.78 -18.44 6.51
N ASP A 211 -12.10 -18.32 6.63
CA ASP A 211 -13.04 -19.38 6.25
C ASP A 211 -12.95 -19.74 4.76
N ARG A 212 -12.56 -18.77 3.92
CA ARG A 212 -12.29 -19.00 2.49
C ARG A 212 -10.90 -19.58 2.21
N GLY A 213 -10.10 -19.86 3.23
CA GLY A 213 -8.77 -20.46 3.11
C GLY A 213 -7.68 -19.48 2.72
N TYR A 214 -7.82 -18.19 3.10
CA TYR A 214 -6.80 -17.18 2.84
C TYR A 214 -6.25 -16.57 4.12
N ALA A 215 -4.96 -16.27 4.10
CA ALA A 215 -4.23 -15.70 5.21
C ALA A 215 -3.46 -14.45 4.80
N ASP A 216 -3.12 -13.61 5.79
CA ASP A 216 -2.28 -12.45 5.61
C ASP A 216 -0.95 -12.62 6.36
N ARG A 217 0.17 -12.24 5.73
CA ARG A 217 1.49 -12.19 6.40
C ARG A 217 1.68 -10.93 7.20
N ASP A 218 0.94 -9.86 6.88
CA ASP A 218 0.97 -8.64 7.65
C ASP A 218 0.26 -8.82 8.99
N ARG A 219 0.86 -8.23 10.03
CA ARG A 219 0.30 -8.19 11.39
C ARG A 219 -0.16 -6.80 11.80
N GLY A 220 -0.04 -5.81 10.92
CA GLY A 220 -0.56 -4.47 11.15
C GLY A 220 -2.07 -4.48 11.32
N VAL A 221 -2.59 -3.69 12.25
CA VAL A 221 -4.04 -3.52 12.42
C VAL A 221 -4.42 -2.04 12.23
N SER A 222 -3.61 -1.12 12.75
CA SER A 222 -3.91 0.31 12.77
C SER A 222 -4.20 0.89 11.39
N ASN A 223 -3.41 0.51 10.39
CA ASN A 223 -3.49 1.06 9.03
C ASN A 223 -3.98 0.04 8.00
N ASN A 224 -4.35 -1.17 8.46
CA ASN A 224 -4.71 -2.26 7.55
C ASN A 224 -6.21 -2.46 7.44
N TYR A 225 -7.01 -1.88 8.35
CA TYR A 225 -8.46 -1.97 8.36
C TYR A 225 -9.09 -0.59 8.46
N GLY A 226 -10.25 -0.43 7.83
CA GLY A 226 -11.03 0.81 7.86
C GLY A 226 -12.44 0.59 7.34
N PHE A 227 -13.14 1.70 7.11
CA PHE A 227 -14.54 1.71 6.74
C PHE A 227 -14.80 2.59 5.53
N VAL A 228 -15.64 2.11 4.63
CA VAL A 228 -16.29 2.90 3.58
C VAL A 228 -17.78 2.93 3.92
N GLY A 229 -18.26 4.06 4.43
CA GLY A 229 -19.55 4.10 5.12
C GLY A 229 -19.56 3.15 6.31
N ASP A 230 -20.48 2.19 6.33
CA ASP A 230 -20.58 1.16 7.38
C ASP A 230 -19.90 -0.16 7.01
N ARG A 231 -19.34 -0.26 5.83
CA ARG A 231 -18.67 -1.47 5.35
C ARG A 231 -17.21 -1.49 5.78
N ALA A 232 -16.86 -2.49 6.62
CA ALA A 232 -15.47 -2.75 6.97
C ALA A 232 -14.68 -3.26 5.75
N ILE A 233 -13.47 -2.73 5.55
CA ILE A 233 -12.56 -3.19 4.50
C ILE A 233 -11.14 -3.38 5.02
N GLN A 234 -10.38 -4.27 4.35
CA GLN A 234 -8.95 -4.40 4.52
C GLN A 234 -8.22 -3.51 3.50
N ILE A 235 -7.44 -2.54 3.98
CA ILE A 235 -6.80 -1.49 3.18
C ILE A 235 -5.44 -1.94 2.63
N ASP A 236 -4.58 -2.54 3.46
CA ASP A 236 -3.27 -3.08 3.04
C ASP A 236 -3.38 -4.59 2.82
N ILE A 237 -3.29 -4.98 1.56
CA ILE A 237 -3.56 -6.34 1.09
C ILE A 237 -2.39 -6.95 0.34
N GLY A 238 -1.26 -6.26 0.25
CA GLY A 238 -0.07 -6.70 -0.51
C GLY A 238 0.61 -7.95 0.05
N ARG A 239 0.02 -8.62 1.06
CA ARG A 239 0.57 -9.84 1.68
C ARG A 239 -0.44 -10.97 1.83
N LEU A 240 -1.60 -10.87 1.17
CA LEU A 240 -2.57 -11.96 1.09
C LEU A 240 -2.01 -13.16 0.34
N TYR A 241 -2.35 -14.35 0.80
CA TYR A 241 -1.99 -15.60 0.14
C TYR A 241 -3.02 -16.68 0.43
N LYS A 242 -3.15 -17.66 -0.47
CA LYS A 242 -3.96 -18.86 -0.25
C LYS A 242 -3.25 -19.77 0.74
N GLY A 243 -3.87 -20.05 1.86
CA GLY A 243 -3.31 -20.86 2.94
C GLY A 243 -3.94 -20.52 4.29
N VAL A 244 -3.59 -21.29 5.30
CA VAL A 244 -4.05 -21.11 6.68
C VAL A 244 -2.90 -20.62 7.53
N LYS A 245 -3.18 -19.68 8.42
CA LYS A 245 -2.26 -19.20 9.45
C LYS A 245 -3.03 -19.06 10.75
N ALA A 246 -2.73 -19.93 11.71
CA ALA A 246 -3.34 -19.88 13.01
C ALA A 246 -3.15 -18.53 13.72
N GLY A 247 -4.11 -18.17 14.58
CA GLY A 247 -4.03 -17.01 15.46
C GLY A 247 -4.21 -15.64 14.76
N GLN A 248 -4.67 -15.59 13.51
CA GLN A 248 -4.91 -14.29 12.84
C GLN A 248 -6.10 -13.53 13.39
N TYR A 249 -7.19 -14.24 13.66
CA TYR A 249 -8.39 -13.66 14.25
C TYR A 249 -8.10 -13.13 15.65
N GLU A 250 -7.51 -13.97 16.49
CA GLU A 250 -7.15 -13.65 17.88
C GLU A 250 -6.16 -12.48 17.93
N HIS A 251 -5.23 -12.41 16.98
CA HIS A 251 -4.28 -11.31 16.91
C HIS A 251 -4.98 -9.97 16.65
N VAL A 252 -5.91 -9.90 15.69
CA VAL A 252 -6.67 -8.68 15.40
C VAL A 252 -7.53 -8.29 16.60
N GLN A 253 -8.21 -9.25 17.20
CA GLN A 253 -9.04 -9.06 18.40
C GLN A 253 -8.20 -8.49 19.57
N GLN A 254 -7.03 -9.08 19.87
CA GLN A 254 -6.14 -8.60 20.94
C GLN A 254 -5.60 -7.19 20.67
N ARG A 255 -5.31 -6.84 19.42
CA ARG A 255 -4.87 -5.49 19.06
C ARG A 255 -5.95 -4.45 19.27
N ILE A 256 -7.21 -4.75 18.93
CA ILE A 256 -8.36 -3.90 19.19
C ILE A 256 -8.59 -3.73 20.70
N GLN A 257 -8.58 -4.83 21.46
CA GLN A 257 -8.75 -4.80 22.92
C GLN A 257 -7.65 -3.98 23.62
N ARG A 258 -6.41 -4.06 23.15
CA ARG A 258 -5.30 -3.24 23.67
C ARG A 258 -5.56 -1.77 23.42
N TRP A 259 -5.95 -1.40 22.20
CA TRP A 259 -6.28 -0.02 21.85
C TRP A 259 -7.41 0.52 22.76
N GLN A 260 -8.49 -0.24 22.97
CA GLN A 260 -9.60 0.15 23.86
C GLN A 260 -9.11 0.44 25.29
N LYS A 261 -8.18 -0.38 25.84
CA LYS A 261 -7.62 -0.14 27.16
C LYS A 261 -6.74 1.09 27.23
N GLU A 262 -5.91 1.32 26.23
CA GLU A 262 -5.03 2.49 26.15
C GLU A 262 -5.85 3.78 26.04
N ASP A 263 -6.92 3.81 25.25
CA ASP A 263 -7.80 4.96 25.07
C ASP A 263 -8.61 5.26 26.34
N GLN A 264 -9.12 4.24 27.04
CA GLN A 264 -9.80 4.43 28.34
C GLN A 264 -8.88 5.07 29.40
N ILE A 265 -7.60 4.70 29.44
CA ILE A 265 -6.64 5.31 30.38
C ILE A 265 -6.46 6.78 30.05
N LEU A 266 -6.34 7.14 28.77
CA LEU A 266 -6.16 8.53 28.33
C LEU A 266 -7.39 9.41 28.60
N THR A 267 -8.59 8.86 28.54
CA THR A 267 -9.85 9.58 28.83
C THR A 267 -10.10 9.79 30.33
N HIS A 268 -9.47 9.02 31.21
CA HIS A 268 -9.58 9.17 32.65
C HIS A 268 -8.50 10.07 33.28
N VAL A 269 -7.48 10.46 32.50
CA VAL A 269 -6.36 11.32 32.99
C VAL A 269 -6.54 12.79 32.58
N ASN A 270 -7.49 13.09 31.71
CA ASN A 270 -7.89 14.46 31.32
C ASN A 270 -9.22 14.85 31.96
#